data_d204e0ce5eb62bab3010505599bfde6a
#
_entry.id   d204e0ce5eb62bab3010505599bfde6a
#
_cell.length_a   1.000
_cell.length_b   1.000
_cell.length_c   1.000
_cell.angle_alpha   90.00
_cell.angle_beta   90.00
_cell.angle_gamma   90.00
#
_symmetry.space_group_name_H-M   'P 1'
#
loop_
_entity.id
_entity.type
_entity.pdbx_description
1 polymer ?
#
loop_
_entity_poly.entity_id
_entity_poly.type
_entity_poly.pdbx_seq_one_letter_code
_entity_poly.pdbx_strand_id
1 'polypeptide(L)'
;YNPDKFTPAVIEFVDIAGLVKGASKGEGLGNKFLSNIREVDAIVHVVRCFESDDIIHVEGSVDPARDIETINLELIFSDIEMAQRRLDKTAKALKGDKSLQGEVDFLKRLIAHLENGLPARSVEINDETEQNVLDTTALLSAKPVIYACNMSEEDFTSGIESNKNYNA
;
A
#
# COMPACT_ATOMS: atom_id res chain seq x y z
N TYR A 1 -15.61 31.66 1.60
CA TYR A 1 -16.73 30.74 1.81
C TYR A 1 -17.34 31.05 3.17
N ASN A 2 -18.64 31.21 3.23
CA ASN A 2 -19.45 31.38 4.46
C ASN A 2 -20.42 30.20 4.52
N PRO A 3 -20.00 29.04 5.06
CA PRO A 3 -20.88 27.88 5.17
C PRO A 3 -21.92 28.07 6.30
N ASP A 4 -23.12 27.56 6.11
CA ASP A 4 -24.18 27.56 7.15
C ASP A 4 -23.81 26.68 8.35
N LYS A 5 -22.92 25.70 8.13
CA LYS A 5 -22.38 24.80 9.15
C LYS A 5 -20.90 24.52 8.89
N PHE A 6 -20.08 24.65 9.92
CA PHE A 6 -18.66 24.28 9.90
C PHE A 6 -18.42 23.10 10.84
N THR A 7 -17.83 22.04 10.30
CA THR A 7 -17.38 20.90 11.09
C THR A 7 -15.88 20.73 10.84
N PRO A 8 -15.02 20.94 11.85
CA PRO A 8 -13.59 20.76 11.70
C PRO A 8 -13.27 19.29 11.47
N ALA A 9 -12.33 19.00 10.56
CA ALA A 9 -11.72 17.69 10.39
C ALA A 9 -10.32 17.70 11.02
N VAL A 10 -9.92 16.59 11.62
CA VAL A 10 -8.59 16.38 12.16
C VAL A 10 -7.91 15.30 11.34
N ILE A 11 -6.67 15.57 10.91
CA ILE A 11 -5.80 14.58 10.27
C ILE A 11 -4.69 14.28 11.26
N GLU A 12 -4.52 12.99 11.59
CA GLU A 12 -3.44 12.50 12.44
C GLU A 12 -2.36 11.88 11.56
N PHE A 13 -1.12 12.35 11.69
CA PHE A 13 0.04 11.75 11.06
C PHE A 13 0.77 10.86 12.07
N VAL A 14 0.89 9.58 11.72
CA VAL A 14 1.61 8.59 12.52
C VAL A 14 2.92 8.26 11.83
N ASP A 15 4.06 8.52 12.49
CA ASP A 15 5.36 8.09 11.98
C ASP A 15 5.53 6.60 12.15
N ILE A 16 5.74 5.90 11.03
CA ILE A 16 5.95 4.45 10.99
C ILE A 16 7.39 4.22 10.56
N ALA A 17 8.18 3.56 11.41
CA ALA A 17 9.57 3.21 11.10
C ALA A 17 9.68 2.52 9.73
N GLY A 18 10.68 2.91 8.95
CA GLY A 18 10.80 2.52 7.54
C GLY A 18 10.75 1.02 7.29
N LEU A 19 10.10 0.63 6.21
CA LEU A 19 10.01 -0.74 5.73
C LEU A 19 11.36 -1.14 5.11
N VAL A 20 11.82 -2.34 5.44
CA VAL A 20 12.92 -2.99 4.76
C VAL A 20 12.41 -4.17 3.94
N LYS A 21 13.08 -4.44 2.82
CA LYS A 21 12.81 -5.59 1.96
C LYS A 21 12.74 -6.90 2.77
N GLY A 22 11.72 -7.71 2.52
CA GLY A 22 11.50 -8.97 3.24
C GLY A 22 10.65 -8.82 4.51
N ALA A 23 10.04 -7.66 4.76
CA ALA A 23 9.20 -7.42 5.93
C ALA A 23 7.96 -8.32 5.98
N SER A 24 7.41 -8.71 4.84
CA SER A 24 6.28 -9.63 4.72
C SER A 24 6.63 -11.07 5.11
N LYS A 25 7.91 -11.45 5.01
CA LYS A 25 8.42 -12.81 5.32
C LYS A 25 9.11 -12.90 6.68
N GLY A 26 9.31 -11.74 7.37
CA GLY A 26 10.10 -11.66 8.59
C GLY A 26 9.27 -11.79 9.87
N GLU A 27 9.85 -12.47 10.89
CA GLU A 27 9.37 -12.37 12.25
C GLU A 27 9.83 -11.03 12.85
N GLY A 28 8.96 -10.35 13.61
CA GLY A 28 9.34 -9.18 14.41
C GLY A 28 9.00 -7.82 13.78
N LEU A 29 10.00 -6.99 13.45
CA LEU A 29 9.80 -5.58 13.06
C LEU A 29 8.95 -5.38 11.79
N GLY A 30 9.08 -6.26 10.81
CA GLY A 30 8.30 -6.20 9.57
C GLY A 30 6.80 -6.40 9.81
N ASN A 31 6.43 -7.41 10.60
CA ASN A 31 5.03 -7.65 10.95
C ASN A 31 4.41 -6.50 11.77
N LYS A 32 5.20 -5.88 12.67
CA LYS A 32 4.75 -4.71 13.42
C LYS A 32 4.52 -3.50 12.50
N PHE A 33 5.40 -3.30 11.53
CA PHE A 33 5.25 -2.26 10.52
C PHE A 33 3.95 -2.45 9.72
N LEU A 34 3.72 -3.63 9.16
CA LEU A 34 2.50 -3.93 8.40
C LEU A 34 1.23 -3.82 9.25
N SER A 35 1.32 -4.14 10.55
CA SER A 35 0.20 -3.94 11.49
C SER A 35 -0.15 -2.45 11.65
N ASN A 36 0.86 -1.57 11.80
CA ASN A 36 0.63 -0.13 11.91
C ASN A 36 -0.03 0.44 10.64
N ILE A 37 0.38 -0.03 9.45
CA ILE A 37 -0.28 0.38 8.20
C ILE A 37 -1.74 -0.07 8.15
N ARG A 38 -2.11 -1.21 8.75
CA ARG A 38 -3.52 -1.65 8.77
C ARG A 38 -4.44 -0.69 9.51
N GLU A 39 -3.93 0.03 10.51
CA GLU A 39 -4.71 0.90 11.40
C GLU A 39 -4.98 2.29 10.82
N VAL A 40 -4.27 2.71 9.75
CA VAL A 40 -4.43 4.04 9.15
C VAL A 40 -5.35 4.02 7.92
N ASP A 41 -5.95 5.16 7.58
CA ASP A 41 -6.87 5.29 6.44
C ASP A 41 -6.16 5.48 5.10
N ALA A 42 -4.96 6.11 5.11
CA ALA A 42 -4.15 6.40 3.94
C ALA A 42 -2.66 6.34 4.26
N ILE A 43 -1.83 6.24 3.24
CA ILE A 43 -0.37 6.14 3.34
C ILE A 43 0.26 7.37 2.69
N VAL A 44 1.18 8.02 3.42
CA VAL A 44 2.13 8.97 2.83
C VAL A 44 3.47 8.25 2.70
N HIS A 45 3.84 7.90 1.47
CA HIS A 45 5.12 7.25 1.18
C HIS A 45 6.18 8.32 0.89
N VAL A 46 7.08 8.54 1.86
CA VAL A 46 8.20 9.47 1.71
C VAL A 46 9.31 8.78 0.92
N VAL A 47 9.61 9.31 -0.27
CA VAL A 47 10.56 8.74 -1.22
C VAL A 47 11.78 9.64 -1.32
N ARG A 48 12.98 9.07 -1.13
CA ARG A 48 14.22 9.82 -1.25
C ARG A 48 14.57 10.07 -2.72
N CYS A 49 14.63 11.35 -3.11
CA CYS A 49 14.98 11.78 -4.46
C CYS A 49 16.30 12.58 -4.52
N PHE A 50 17.01 12.74 -3.39
CA PHE A 50 18.27 13.48 -3.31
C PHE A 50 19.48 12.56 -3.13
N GLU A 51 20.61 12.95 -3.71
CA GLU A 51 21.90 12.30 -3.50
C GLU A 51 22.60 12.91 -2.26
N SER A 52 23.33 12.10 -1.50
CA SER A 52 24.14 12.56 -0.38
C SER A 52 25.22 11.52 -0.08
N ASP A 53 26.45 11.96 0.03
CA ASP A 53 27.59 11.11 0.41
C ASP A 53 27.58 10.76 1.91
N ASP A 54 26.93 11.61 2.72
CA ASP A 54 26.84 11.43 4.19
C ASP A 54 25.74 10.45 4.61
N ILE A 55 24.76 10.16 3.72
CA ILE A 55 23.61 9.32 4.03
C ILE A 55 23.62 8.09 3.12
N ILE A 56 24.04 6.96 3.69
CA ILE A 56 24.07 5.69 2.98
C ILE A 56 22.66 5.24 2.62
N HIS A 57 22.46 4.87 1.34
CA HIS A 57 21.23 4.22 0.90
C HIS A 57 21.31 2.72 1.16
N VAL A 58 20.22 2.10 1.64
CA VAL A 58 20.18 0.65 1.97
C VAL A 58 20.54 -0.21 0.76
N GLU A 59 20.10 0.16 -0.44
CA GLU A 59 20.37 -0.55 -1.71
C GLU A 59 21.61 0.01 -2.46
N GLY A 60 22.40 0.88 -1.83
CA GLY A 60 23.67 1.41 -2.37
C GLY A 60 23.52 2.56 -3.39
N SER A 61 22.33 2.81 -3.94
CA SER A 61 22.05 3.94 -4.86
C SER A 61 20.65 4.47 -4.64
N VAL A 62 20.44 5.76 -4.92
CA VAL A 62 19.12 6.38 -4.92
C VAL A 62 18.41 6.00 -6.23
N ASP A 63 17.25 5.38 -6.09
CA ASP A 63 16.38 4.98 -7.21
C ASP A 63 14.92 4.99 -6.71
N PRO A 64 14.22 6.11 -6.85
CA PRO A 64 12.87 6.28 -6.33
C PRO A 64 11.86 5.29 -6.88
N ALA A 65 11.95 4.95 -8.17
CA ALA A 65 11.04 4.00 -8.80
C ALA A 65 11.19 2.60 -8.21
N ARG A 66 12.43 2.11 -8.08
CA ARG A 66 12.74 0.83 -7.42
C ARG A 66 12.27 0.81 -5.97
N ASP A 67 12.50 1.90 -5.23
CA ASP A 67 12.15 1.97 -3.82
C ASP A 67 10.62 1.96 -3.63
N ILE A 68 9.86 2.66 -4.49
CA ILE A 68 8.40 2.62 -4.53
C ILE A 68 7.91 1.20 -4.85
N GLU A 69 8.47 0.57 -5.88
CA GLU A 69 8.09 -0.79 -6.29
C GLU A 69 8.36 -1.79 -5.17
N THR A 70 9.51 -1.70 -4.50
CA THR A 70 9.86 -2.58 -3.38
C THR A 70 8.82 -2.52 -2.28
N ILE A 71 8.41 -1.32 -1.85
CA ILE A 71 7.40 -1.14 -0.81
C ILE A 71 6.03 -1.65 -1.28
N ASN A 72 5.63 -1.33 -2.51
CA ASN A 72 4.36 -1.80 -3.07
C ASN A 72 4.31 -3.34 -3.08
N LEU A 73 5.38 -4.02 -3.47
CA LEU A 73 5.44 -5.49 -3.47
C LEU A 73 5.33 -6.08 -2.06
N GLU A 74 5.95 -5.47 -1.05
CA GLU A 74 5.82 -5.93 0.34
C GLU A 74 4.37 -5.84 0.86
N LEU A 75 3.65 -4.76 0.51
CA LEU A 75 2.23 -4.62 0.83
C LEU A 75 1.40 -5.68 0.11
N ILE A 76 1.67 -5.90 -1.18
CA ILE A 76 0.98 -6.89 -2.02
C ILE A 76 1.20 -8.31 -1.48
N PHE A 77 2.42 -8.69 -1.09
CA PHE A 77 2.69 -10.02 -0.53
C PHE A 77 1.90 -10.26 0.76
N SER A 78 1.81 -9.26 1.65
CA SER A 78 0.96 -9.34 2.83
C SER A 78 -0.52 -9.52 2.47
N ASP A 79 -0.99 -8.86 1.42
CA ASP A 79 -2.38 -8.91 0.96
C ASP A 79 -2.72 -10.26 0.33
N ILE A 80 -1.81 -10.87 -0.43
CA ILE A 80 -1.98 -12.23 -0.96
C ILE A 80 -2.24 -13.21 0.17
N GLU A 81 -1.44 -13.17 1.25
CA GLU A 81 -1.65 -14.05 2.40
C GLU A 81 -3.02 -13.81 3.06
N MET A 82 -3.42 -12.55 3.20
CA MET A 82 -4.70 -12.20 3.81
C MET A 82 -5.88 -12.68 2.95
N ALA A 83 -5.83 -12.42 1.65
CA ALA A 83 -6.84 -12.86 0.69
C ALA A 83 -6.94 -14.39 0.62
N GLN A 84 -5.80 -15.09 0.65
CA GLN A 84 -5.76 -16.55 0.64
C GLN A 84 -6.40 -17.15 1.90
N ARG A 85 -6.10 -16.62 3.09
CA ARG A 85 -6.72 -17.05 4.34
C ARG A 85 -8.25 -16.87 4.32
N ARG A 86 -8.71 -15.73 3.77
CA ARG A 86 -10.14 -15.47 3.60
C ARG A 86 -10.77 -16.44 2.61
N LEU A 87 -10.13 -16.65 1.44
CA LEU A 87 -10.57 -17.61 0.45
C LEU A 87 -10.74 -19.03 1.02
N ASP A 88 -9.74 -19.51 1.76
CA ASP A 88 -9.79 -20.86 2.36
C ASP A 88 -10.95 -21.02 3.36
N LYS A 89 -11.24 -19.96 4.13
CA LYS A 89 -12.38 -19.94 5.07
C LYS A 89 -13.70 -19.92 4.31
N THR A 90 -13.86 -19.03 3.34
CA THR A 90 -15.11 -18.85 2.57
C THR A 90 -15.39 -20.07 1.69
N ALA A 91 -14.37 -20.67 1.07
CA ALA A 91 -14.51 -21.90 0.28
C ALA A 91 -14.97 -23.12 1.12
N LYS A 92 -14.58 -23.19 2.40
CA LYS A 92 -15.11 -24.20 3.32
C LYS A 92 -16.59 -23.95 3.63
N ALA A 93 -16.96 -22.69 3.88
CA ALA A 93 -18.35 -22.30 4.19
C ALA A 93 -19.28 -22.46 2.97
N LEU A 94 -18.76 -22.27 1.75
CA LEU A 94 -19.50 -22.45 0.49
C LEU A 94 -20.17 -23.85 0.37
N LYS A 95 -19.63 -24.88 1.02
CA LYS A 95 -20.22 -26.22 1.01
C LYS A 95 -21.61 -26.25 1.64
N GLY A 96 -21.85 -25.39 2.63
CA GLY A 96 -23.15 -25.25 3.31
C GLY A 96 -23.99 -24.05 2.83
N ASP A 97 -23.36 -23.04 2.25
CA ASP A 97 -24.01 -21.80 1.83
C ASP A 97 -23.56 -21.39 0.43
N LYS A 98 -24.43 -21.66 -0.55
CA LYS A 98 -24.17 -21.36 -1.98
C LYS A 98 -24.16 -19.87 -2.30
N SER A 99 -24.68 -19.00 -1.45
CA SER A 99 -24.63 -17.54 -1.65
C SER A 99 -23.22 -16.97 -1.64
N LEU A 100 -22.26 -17.70 -1.04
CA LEU A 100 -20.85 -17.31 -0.95
C LEU A 100 -20.05 -17.53 -2.26
N GLN A 101 -20.67 -18.03 -3.34
CA GLN A 101 -19.97 -18.29 -4.59
C GLN A 101 -19.33 -17.01 -5.17
N GLY A 102 -20.05 -15.88 -5.17
CA GLY A 102 -19.54 -14.60 -5.68
C GLY A 102 -18.30 -14.10 -4.90
N GLU A 103 -18.30 -14.23 -3.57
CA GLU A 103 -17.14 -13.91 -2.73
C GLU A 103 -15.92 -14.78 -3.08
N VAL A 104 -16.12 -16.09 -3.24
CA VAL A 104 -15.04 -17.03 -3.61
C VAL A 104 -14.46 -16.68 -4.98
N ASP A 105 -15.29 -16.37 -5.97
CA ASP A 105 -14.83 -16.05 -7.31
C ASP A 105 -14.09 -14.70 -7.36
N PHE A 106 -14.57 -13.70 -6.62
CA PHE A 106 -13.85 -12.43 -6.47
C PHE A 106 -12.49 -12.61 -5.78
N LEU A 107 -12.42 -13.34 -4.67
CA LEU A 107 -11.15 -13.57 -3.95
C LEU A 107 -10.11 -14.27 -4.81
N LYS A 108 -10.50 -15.22 -5.68
CA LYS A 108 -9.60 -15.85 -6.65
C LYS A 108 -9.07 -14.84 -7.66
N ARG A 109 -9.96 -13.97 -8.19
CA ARG A 109 -9.61 -12.93 -9.14
C ARG A 109 -8.69 -11.88 -8.49
N LEU A 110 -8.97 -11.48 -7.24
CA LEU A 110 -8.15 -10.57 -6.46
C LEU A 110 -6.74 -11.15 -6.23
N ILE A 111 -6.62 -12.40 -5.84
CA ILE A 111 -5.32 -13.06 -5.65
C ILE A 111 -4.53 -13.08 -6.95
N ALA A 112 -5.14 -13.47 -8.06
CA ALA A 112 -4.48 -13.46 -9.36
C ALA A 112 -4.03 -12.04 -9.79
N HIS A 113 -4.82 -11.01 -9.47
CA HIS A 113 -4.46 -9.60 -9.70
C HIS A 113 -3.22 -9.20 -8.88
N LEU A 114 -3.20 -9.53 -7.59
CA LEU A 114 -2.08 -9.28 -6.70
C LEU A 114 -0.81 -10.05 -7.10
N GLU A 115 -0.93 -11.30 -7.52
CA GLU A 115 0.19 -12.13 -8.01
C GLU A 115 0.85 -11.56 -9.27
N ASN A 116 0.12 -10.77 -10.07
CA ASN A 116 0.68 -10.00 -11.18
C ASN A 116 1.37 -8.69 -10.74
N GLY A 117 1.56 -8.46 -9.44
CA GLY A 117 2.21 -7.26 -8.91
C GLY A 117 1.31 -6.02 -8.89
N LEU A 118 0.00 -6.17 -9.12
CA LEU A 118 -0.94 -5.06 -9.16
C LEU A 118 -1.59 -4.86 -7.78
N PRO A 119 -1.66 -3.63 -7.26
CA PRO A 119 -2.22 -3.36 -5.94
C PRO A 119 -3.74 -3.56 -5.89
N ALA A 120 -4.28 -3.95 -4.74
CA ALA A 120 -5.70 -4.21 -4.57
C ALA A 120 -6.61 -3.02 -4.96
N ARG A 121 -6.14 -1.77 -4.78
CA ARG A 121 -6.87 -0.55 -5.19
C ARG A 121 -7.13 -0.43 -6.69
N SER A 122 -6.44 -1.22 -7.53
CA SER A 122 -6.61 -1.21 -8.97
C SER A 122 -7.42 -2.39 -9.50
N VAL A 123 -7.94 -3.26 -8.63
CA VAL A 123 -8.80 -4.36 -9.05
C VAL A 123 -10.16 -3.82 -9.53
N GLU A 124 -10.67 -4.36 -10.63
CA GLU A 124 -11.99 -4.01 -11.12
C GLU A 124 -13.08 -4.59 -10.20
N ILE A 125 -14.06 -3.77 -9.86
CA ILE A 125 -15.21 -4.14 -9.01
C ILE A 125 -16.46 -4.15 -9.88
N ASN A 126 -17.17 -5.27 -9.89
CA ASN A 126 -18.32 -5.48 -10.77
C ASN A 126 -19.68 -5.33 -10.05
N ASP A 127 -19.72 -5.55 -8.74
CA ASP A 127 -20.94 -5.49 -7.93
C ASP A 127 -20.68 -5.13 -6.46
N GLU A 128 -21.76 -4.95 -5.70
CA GLU A 128 -21.71 -4.61 -4.28
C GLU A 128 -21.10 -5.72 -3.41
N THR A 129 -21.21 -6.98 -3.82
CA THR A 129 -20.62 -8.11 -3.09
C THR A 129 -19.11 -8.02 -3.14
N GLU A 130 -18.55 -7.79 -4.34
CA GLU A 130 -17.11 -7.61 -4.54
C GLU A 130 -16.58 -6.40 -3.77
N GLN A 131 -17.30 -5.26 -3.82
CA GLN A 131 -16.94 -4.07 -3.06
C GLN A 131 -16.91 -4.35 -1.55
N ASN A 132 -17.94 -5.00 -1.03
CA ASN A 132 -18.00 -5.36 0.39
C ASN A 132 -16.86 -6.32 0.79
N VAL A 133 -16.51 -7.26 -0.08
CA VAL A 133 -15.36 -8.16 0.16
C VAL A 133 -14.06 -7.38 0.22
N LEU A 134 -13.85 -6.43 -0.71
CA LEU A 134 -12.67 -5.56 -0.72
C LEU A 134 -12.58 -4.73 0.56
N ASP A 135 -13.67 -4.06 0.94
CA ASP A 135 -13.73 -3.15 2.10
C ASP A 135 -13.56 -3.89 3.44
N THR A 136 -14.06 -5.13 3.52
CA THR A 136 -13.99 -5.96 4.74
C THR A 136 -12.75 -6.84 4.84
N THR A 137 -11.95 -6.92 3.77
CA THR A 137 -10.63 -7.55 3.80
C THR A 137 -9.60 -6.47 4.10
N ALA A 138 -8.95 -6.51 5.24
CA ALA A 138 -7.99 -5.49 5.69
C ALA A 138 -6.71 -5.48 4.82
N LEU A 139 -6.87 -5.13 3.53
CA LEU A 139 -5.81 -5.09 2.53
C LEU A 139 -5.02 -3.79 2.63
N LEU A 140 -3.70 -3.90 2.62
CA LEU A 140 -2.78 -2.77 2.72
C LEU A 140 -2.69 -2.02 1.39
N SER A 141 -2.57 -2.74 0.27
CA SER A 141 -2.47 -2.16 -1.06
C SER A 141 -3.81 -1.64 -1.62
N ALA A 142 -4.92 -1.81 -0.88
CA ALA A 142 -6.19 -1.16 -1.18
C ALA A 142 -6.22 0.31 -0.73
N LYS A 143 -5.38 0.69 0.24
CA LYS A 143 -5.37 2.05 0.81
C LYS A 143 -4.90 3.10 -0.21
N PRO A 144 -5.44 4.34 -0.15
CA PRO A 144 -4.90 5.47 -0.89
C PRO A 144 -3.43 5.73 -0.52
N VAL A 145 -2.61 6.06 -1.51
CA VAL A 145 -1.20 6.39 -1.34
C VAL A 145 -0.91 7.76 -1.93
N ILE A 146 -0.21 8.60 -1.15
CA ILE A 146 0.38 9.86 -1.61
C ILE A 146 1.90 9.68 -1.58
N TYR A 147 2.58 9.97 -2.69
CA TYR A 147 4.03 9.96 -2.76
C TYR A 147 4.57 11.35 -2.45
N ALA A 148 5.42 11.44 -1.41
CA ALA A 148 6.08 12.67 -1.00
C ALA A 148 7.58 12.56 -1.37
N CYS A 149 8.00 13.26 -2.43
CA CYS A 149 9.38 13.27 -2.87
C CYS A 149 10.24 14.10 -1.90
N ASN A 150 11.16 13.44 -1.20
CA ASN A 150 12.12 14.08 -0.33
C ASN A 150 13.33 14.53 -1.15
N MET A 151 13.51 15.86 -1.29
CA MET A 151 14.48 16.51 -2.17
C MET A 151 15.45 17.36 -1.35
N SER A 152 16.63 17.66 -1.93
CA SER A 152 17.58 18.58 -1.32
C SER A 152 17.16 20.05 -1.47
N GLU A 153 17.73 20.94 -0.67
CA GLU A 153 17.52 22.38 -0.79
C GLU A 153 18.04 22.90 -2.14
N GLU A 154 19.11 22.31 -2.67
CA GLU A 154 19.68 22.65 -3.97
C GLU A 154 18.70 22.33 -5.12
N ASP A 155 17.96 21.24 -5.05
CA ASP A 155 16.94 20.87 -6.06
C ASP A 155 15.83 21.93 -6.15
N PHE A 156 15.44 22.55 -5.02
CA PHE A 156 14.45 23.62 -5.03
C PHE A 156 14.99 24.92 -5.62
N THR A 157 16.27 25.24 -5.40
CA THR A 157 16.91 26.45 -5.94
C THR A 157 17.23 26.32 -7.42
N SER A 158 17.59 25.13 -7.89
CA SER A 158 17.93 24.83 -9.27
C SER A 158 16.73 24.52 -10.17
N GLY A 159 15.56 24.30 -9.55
CA GLY A 159 14.34 23.86 -10.21
C GLY A 159 14.16 22.34 -10.15
N ILE A 160 13.04 21.90 -9.57
CA ILE A 160 12.69 20.50 -9.31
C ILE A 160 12.78 19.65 -10.58
N GLU A 161 12.40 20.21 -11.71
CA GLU A 161 12.39 19.55 -13.03
C GLU A 161 13.79 19.13 -13.51
N SER A 162 14.87 19.69 -12.95
CA SER A 162 16.25 19.32 -13.27
C SER A 162 16.73 18.06 -12.54
N ASN A 163 16.02 17.65 -11.48
CA ASN A 163 16.36 16.46 -10.71
C ASN A 163 15.99 15.17 -11.47
N LYS A 164 17.01 14.37 -11.83
CA LYS A 164 16.83 13.11 -12.56
C LYS A 164 15.98 12.08 -11.82
N ASN A 165 16.06 12.08 -10.49
CA ASN A 165 15.37 11.13 -9.62
C ASN A 165 13.89 11.51 -9.38
N TYR A 166 13.53 12.78 -9.66
CA TYR A 166 12.14 13.23 -9.62
C TYR A 166 11.37 12.83 -10.89
N ASN A 167 12.09 12.74 -12.01
CA ASN A 167 11.52 12.41 -13.32
C ASN A 167 11.56 10.89 -13.64
N ALA A 168 12.08 10.06 -12.74
CA ALA A 168 12.13 8.62 -12.88
C ALA A 168 10.79 7.98 -12.48
#